data_829e2b8567274f6fdf167f5625805a63
#
_entry.id   829e2b8567274f6fdf167f5625805a63
#
_cell.length_a   1.000
_cell.length_b   1.000
_cell.length_c   1.000
_cell.angle_alpha   90.00
_cell.angle_beta   90.00
_cell.angle_gamma   90.00
#
_symmetry.space_group_name_H-M   'P 1'
#
loop_
_entity.id
_entity.type
_entity.pdbx_description
1 polymer ?
#
loop_
_entity_poly.entity_id
_entity_poly.type
_entity_poly.pdbx_seq_one_letter_code
_entity_poly.pdbx_strand_id
1 'polypeptide(L)'
;MQIAAALVARYGRLFRFYDRDGDGVHTLAGDFTTVAERIHARWRDQPTPFPNLLQLLLDTYAHENSRRDSDHSGSVDLPEFVASHGRVLAAFLAGPEAARAFIDRAAGGFFDLLDLDADGVLELADLQAFASAYDHPVQGIAANLDAMLAELGLPPGRLPRAAFLTLVEQYWFDPSPDVPGRLLFDGVGLT
;
A
#
# COMPACT_ATOMS: atom_id res chain seq x y z
N MET A 1 0.90 -23.03 -6.49
CA MET A 1 2.22 -22.47 -6.05
C MET A 1 2.14 -22.20 -4.56
N GLN A 2 3.12 -22.62 -3.78
CA GLN A 2 3.19 -22.28 -2.35
C GLN A 2 3.86 -20.91 -2.22
N ILE A 3 3.18 -19.98 -1.53
CA ILE A 3 3.72 -18.64 -1.26
C ILE A 3 4.71 -18.74 -0.09
N ALA A 4 5.86 -18.09 -0.17
CA ALA A 4 6.84 -18.07 0.90
C ALA A 4 6.26 -17.44 2.19
N ALA A 5 6.63 -17.98 3.35
CA ALA A 5 6.09 -17.52 4.63
C ALA A 5 6.32 -16.02 4.89
N ALA A 6 7.48 -15.49 4.47
CA ALA A 6 7.77 -14.05 4.57
C ALA A 6 6.78 -13.19 3.78
N LEU A 7 6.40 -13.62 2.58
CA LEU A 7 5.38 -12.92 1.77
C LEU A 7 3.99 -13.03 2.39
N VAL A 8 3.61 -14.21 2.89
CA VAL A 8 2.33 -14.38 3.60
C VAL A 8 2.24 -13.45 4.81
N ALA A 9 3.32 -13.33 5.58
CA ALA A 9 3.37 -12.42 6.73
C ALA A 9 3.19 -10.94 6.30
N ARG A 10 3.84 -10.51 5.21
CA ARG A 10 3.69 -9.14 4.66
C ARG A 10 2.28 -8.89 4.15
N TYR A 11 1.70 -9.84 3.41
CA TYR A 11 0.31 -9.71 2.94
C TYR A 11 -0.68 -9.65 4.11
N GLY A 12 -0.45 -10.43 5.17
CA GLY A 12 -1.25 -10.36 6.39
C GLY A 12 -1.12 -9.02 7.12
N ARG A 13 0.06 -8.38 7.08
CA ARG A 13 0.25 -7.02 7.61
C ARG A 13 -0.48 -5.99 6.77
N LEU A 14 -0.37 -6.06 5.46
CA LEU A 14 -1.09 -5.18 4.54
C LEU A 14 -2.61 -5.33 4.69
N PHE A 15 -3.09 -6.55 4.86
CA PHE A 15 -4.49 -6.81 5.16
C PHE A 15 -4.93 -6.05 6.40
N ARG A 16 -4.23 -6.21 7.53
CA ARG A 16 -4.56 -5.49 8.78
C ARG A 16 -4.41 -3.98 8.67
N PHE A 17 -3.52 -3.48 7.79
CA PHE A 17 -3.42 -2.06 7.53
C PHE A 17 -4.68 -1.51 6.84
N TYR A 18 -5.27 -2.28 5.93
CA TYR A 18 -6.48 -1.88 5.21
C TYR A 18 -7.77 -2.16 5.96
N ASP A 19 -7.76 -3.08 6.92
CA ASP A 19 -8.88 -3.41 7.82
C ASP A 19 -9.00 -2.29 8.88
N ARG A 20 -9.66 -1.19 8.46
CA ARG A 20 -9.72 0.06 9.23
C ARG A 20 -10.55 -0.06 10.50
N ASP A 21 -11.68 -0.77 10.44
CA ASP A 21 -12.58 -0.95 11.58
C ASP A 21 -12.24 -2.19 12.42
N GLY A 22 -11.28 -3.01 11.96
CA GLY A 22 -10.74 -4.14 12.71
C GLY A 22 -11.69 -5.32 12.83
N ASP A 23 -12.65 -5.45 11.90
CA ASP A 23 -13.64 -6.53 11.94
C ASP A 23 -13.17 -7.84 11.29
N GLY A 24 -11.97 -7.82 10.66
CA GLY A 24 -11.32 -8.98 10.05
C GLY A 24 -11.72 -9.26 8.62
N VAL A 25 -12.46 -8.37 7.97
CA VAL A 25 -12.80 -8.43 6.54
C VAL A 25 -12.69 -7.04 5.90
N HIS A 26 -12.42 -6.98 4.60
CA HIS A 26 -12.47 -5.71 3.89
C HIS A 26 -13.82 -5.52 3.21
N THR A 27 -14.43 -4.37 3.47
CA THR A 27 -15.63 -3.90 2.76
C THR A 27 -15.40 -2.48 2.23
N LEU A 28 -16.10 -2.09 1.17
CA LEU A 28 -16.00 -0.73 0.68
C LEU A 28 -16.49 0.28 1.72
N ALA A 29 -17.59 -0.02 2.40
CA ALA A 29 -18.20 0.88 3.37
C ALA A 29 -17.40 0.99 4.68
N GLY A 30 -16.90 -0.14 5.22
CA GLY A 30 -16.17 -0.20 6.49
C GLY A 30 -14.78 0.43 6.38
N ASP A 31 -14.05 0.10 5.32
CA ASP A 31 -12.62 0.36 5.26
C ASP A 31 -12.23 1.47 4.29
N PHE A 32 -12.86 1.56 3.13
CA PHE A 32 -12.31 2.34 2.03
C PHE A 32 -13.05 3.65 1.72
N THR A 33 -14.36 3.75 1.95
CA THR A 33 -15.12 4.97 1.63
C THR A 33 -14.58 6.18 2.41
N THR A 34 -14.47 6.06 3.73
CA THR A 34 -13.93 7.12 4.58
C THR A 34 -12.48 7.46 4.24
N VAL A 35 -11.66 6.45 3.91
CA VAL A 35 -10.27 6.66 3.50
C VAL A 35 -10.21 7.44 2.20
N ALA A 36 -11.02 7.08 1.18
CA ALA A 36 -11.09 7.81 -0.08
C ALA A 36 -11.48 9.28 0.11
N GLU A 37 -12.47 9.54 0.99
CA GLU A 37 -12.89 10.91 1.33
C GLU A 37 -11.77 11.70 2.01
N ARG A 38 -11.04 11.09 2.94
CA ARG A 38 -9.92 11.73 3.65
C ARG A 38 -8.74 12.03 2.72
N ILE A 39 -8.39 11.09 1.85
CA ILE A 39 -7.34 11.30 0.84
C ILE A 39 -7.77 12.41 -0.13
N HIS A 40 -9.01 12.36 -0.65
CA HIS A 40 -9.53 13.40 -1.53
C HIS A 40 -9.52 14.78 -0.85
N ALA A 41 -9.83 14.86 0.44
CA ALA A 41 -9.85 16.12 1.18
C ALA A 41 -8.46 16.80 1.26
N ARG A 42 -7.35 16.04 1.24
CA ARG A 42 -5.99 16.60 1.20
C ARG A 42 -5.71 17.37 -0.11
N TRP A 43 -6.36 16.97 -1.20
CA TRP A 43 -6.18 17.57 -2.52
C TRP A 43 -7.13 18.75 -2.79
N ARG A 44 -8.00 19.12 -1.84
CA ARG A 44 -9.04 20.14 -2.06
C ARG A 44 -8.51 21.47 -2.57
N ASP A 45 -7.38 21.91 -2.02
CA ASP A 45 -6.76 23.22 -2.29
C ASP A 45 -5.46 23.08 -3.11
N GLN A 46 -5.21 21.92 -3.69
CA GLN A 46 -4.03 21.61 -4.47
C GLN A 46 -4.40 21.26 -5.92
N PRO A 47 -3.56 21.62 -6.90
CA PRO A 47 -3.72 21.14 -8.26
C PRO A 47 -3.50 19.63 -8.30
N THR A 48 -4.56 18.85 -8.49
CA THR A 48 -4.44 17.39 -8.59
C THR A 48 -4.24 16.94 -10.04
N PRO A 49 -3.31 16.00 -10.29
CA PRO A 49 -3.19 15.35 -11.59
C PRO A 49 -4.32 14.33 -11.84
N PHE A 50 -5.15 14.04 -10.82
CA PHE A 50 -6.20 13.02 -10.88
C PHE A 50 -7.58 13.67 -11.07
N PRO A 51 -8.17 13.65 -12.29
CA PRO A 51 -9.53 14.12 -12.49
C PRO A 51 -10.52 13.22 -11.72
N ASN A 52 -11.50 13.84 -11.06
CA ASN A 52 -12.51 13.12 -10.26
C ASN A 52 -11.89 12.17 -9.19
N LEU A 53 -10.88 12.64 -8.46
CA LEU A 53 -10.09 11.83 -7.55
C LEU A 53 -10.92 10.95 -6.59
N LEU A 54 -11.97 11.50 -5.97
CA LEU A 54 -12.82 10.71 -5.06
C LEU A 54 -13.46 9.51 -5.78
N GLN A 55 -14.05 9.74 -6.95
CA GLN A 55 -14.66 8.66 -7.72
C GLN A 55 -13.63 7.64 -8.19
N LEU A 56 -12.46 8.10 -8.63
CA LEU A 56 -11.34 7.22 -9.01
C LEU A 56 -10.91 6.31 -7.86
N LEU A 57 -10.79 6.85 -6.64
CA LEU A 57 -10.45 6.06 -5.46
C LEU A 57 -11.52 5.02 -5.12
N LEU A 58 -12.79 5.44 -5.10
CA LEU A 58 -13.92 4.55 -4.82
C LEU A 58 -14.03 3.42 -5.85
N ASP A 59 -13.91 3.74 -7.14
CA ASP A 59 -13.94 2.75 -8.22
C ASP A 59 -12.77 1.77 -8.13
N THR A 60 -11.58 2.27 -7.78
CA THR A 60 -10.38 1.43 -7.58
C THR A 60 -10.58 0.46 -6.42
N TYR A 61 -11.03 0.93 -5.27
CA TYR A 61 -11.27 0.07 -4.12
C TYR A 61 -12.39 -0.94 -4.38
N ALA A 62 -13.49 -0.52 -5.01
CA ALA A 62 -14.59 -1.42 -5.37
C ALA A 62 -14.12 -2.52 -6.35
N HIS A 63 -13.33 -2.14 -7.36
CA HIS A 63 -12.77 -3.09 -8.33
C HIS A 63 -11.84 -4.10 -7.65
N GLU A 64 -10.91 -3.62 -6.82
CA GLU A 64 -9.97 -4.49 -6.12
C GLU A 64 -10.67 -5.45 -5.15
N ASN A 65 -11.65 -4.99 -4.40
CA ASN A 65 -12.44 -5.85 -3.52
C ASN A 65 -13.21 -6.90 -4.33
N SER A 66 -13.93 -6.51 -5.37
CA SER A 66 -14.65 -7.47 -6.24
C SER A 66 -13.73 -8.52 -6.86
N ARG A 67 -12.49 -8.15 -7.23
CA ARG A 67 -11.50 -9.07 -7.78
C ARG A 67 -10.95 -10.05 -6.74
N ARG A 68 -10.93 -9.66 -5.47
CA ARG A 68 -10.44 -10.49 -4.35
C ARG A 68 -11.52 -11.38 -3.77
N ASP A 69 -12.73 -10.89 -3.66
CA ASP A 69 -13.93 -11.60 -3.18
C ASP A 69 -14.25 -12.78 -4.12
N SER A 70 -13.75 -13.97 -3.76
CA SER A 70 -13.81 -15.15 -4.63
C SER A 70 -15.05 -16.00 -4.41
N ASP A 71 -15.71 -15.84 -3.28
CA ASP A 71 -16.96 -16.54 -2.92
C ASP A 71 -18.21 -15.65 -3.08
N HIS A 72 -18.00 -14.38 -3.49
CA HIS A 72 -19.06 -13.38 -3.70
C HIS A 72 -19.89 -13.09 -2.44
N SER A 73 -19.24 -13.10 -1.28
CA SER A 73 -19.83 -12.77 0.02
C SER A 73 -20.13 -11.27 0.18
N GLY A 74 -19.48 -10.43 -0.64
CA GLY A 74 -19.51 -8.96 -0.56
C GLY A 74 -18.40 -8.37 0.32
N SER A 75 -17.54 -9.22 0.88
CA SER A 75 -16.38 -8.85 1.70
C SER A 75 -15.13 -9.64 1.26
N VAL A 76 -13.95 -9.21 1.69
CA VAL A 76 -12.70 -9.91 1.42
C VAL A 76 -12.06 -10.30 2.72
N ASP A 77 -11.91 -11.59 2.98
CA ASP A 77 -11.21 -12.10 4.15
C ASP A 77 -9.69 -12.25 3.91
N LEU A 78 -8.92 -12.53 4.97
CA LEU A 78 -7.47 -12.70 4.87
C LEU A 78 -7.05 -13.84 3.92
N PRO A 79 -7.65 -15.05 3.93
CA PRO A 79 -7.39 -16.09 2.94
C PRO A 79 -7.55 -15.64 1.50
N GLU A 80 -8.62 -14.95 1.17
CA GLU A 80 -8.89 -14.43 -0.17
C GLU A 80 -7.89 -13.34 -0.58
N PHE A 81 -7.58 -12.44 0.35
CA PHE A 81 -6.57 -11.41 0.16
C PHE A 81 -5.20 -12.02 -0.17
N VAL A 82 -4.74 -12.99 0.63
CA VAL A 82 -3.48 -13.71 0.39
C VAL A 82 -3.50 -14.48 -0.93
N ALA A 83 -4.59 -15.17 -1.23
CA ALA A 83 -4.75 -15.92 -2.48
C ALA A 83 -4.69 -14.98 -3.70
N SER A 84 -5.31 -13.80 -3.61
CA SER A 84 -5.25 -12.78 -4.66
C SER A 84 -3.81 -12.30 -4.90
N HIS A 85 -3.06 -12.01 -3.83
CA HIS A 85 -1.64 -11.64 -3.96
C HIS A 85 -0.78 -12.78 -4.50
N GLY A 86 -1.12 -14.02 -4.19
CA GLY A 86 -0.48 -15.21 -4.80
C GLY A 86 -0.67 -15.28 -6.32
N ARG A 87 -1.85 -14.88 -6.84
CA ARG A 87 -2.08 -14.78 -8.28
C ARG A 87 -1.22 -13.69 -8.93
N VAL A 88 -1.08 -12.53 -8.27
CA VAL A 88 -0.21 -11.44 -8.74
C VAL A 88 1.26 -11.86 -8.72
N LEU A 89 1.72 -12.53 -7.66
CA LEU A 89 3.07 -13.08 -7.58
C LEU A 89 3.33 -14.10 -8.71
N ALA A 90 2.38 -14.99 -9.01
CA ALA A 90 2.53 -15.94 -10.10
C ALA A 90 2.66 -15.23 -11.46
N ALA A 91 1.90 -14.19 -11.70
CA ALA A 91 1.99 -13.38 -12.91
C ALA A 91 3.35 -12.65 -13.01
N PHE A 92 3.85 -12.11 -11.90
CA PHE A 92 5.18 -11.48 -11.82
C PHE A 92 6.29 -12.48 -12.20
N LEU A 93 6.26 -13.67 -11.64
CA LEU A 93 7.26 -14.72 -11.93
C LEU A 93 7.21 -15.22 -13.37
N ALA A 94 6.03 -15.22 -13.99
CA ALA A 94 5.84 -15.63 -15.38
C ALA A 94 6.31 -14.57 -16.39
N GLY A 95 6.24 -13.28 -16.06
CA GLY A 95 6.61 -12.18 -16.95
C GLY A 95 7.12 -10.95 -16.21
N PRO A 96 8.35 -10.97 -15.66
CA PRO A 96 8.85 -9.92 -14.76
C PRO A 96 8.86 -8.52 -15.37
N GLU A 97 9.17 -8.37 -16.66
CA GLU A 97 9.21 -7.05 -17.32
C GLU A 97 7.82 -6.41 -17.42
N ALA A 98 6.83 -7.18 -17.89
CA ALA A 98 5.45 -6.69 -17.97
C ALA A 98 4.88 -6.38 -16.58
N ALA A 99 5.22 -7.19 -15.60
CA ALA A 99 4.82 -6.99 -14.22
C ALA A 99 5.46 -5.73 -13.62
N ARG A 100 6.75 -5.46 -13.85
CA ARG A 100 7.41 -4.22 -13.42
C ARG A 100 6.74 -2.98 -14.02
N ALA A 101 6.44 -2.99 -15.32
CA ALA A 101 5.72 -1.89 -15.95
C ALA A 101 4.33 -1.65 -15.33
N PHE A 102 3.66 -2.69 -14.87
CA PHE A 102 2.40 -2.56 -14.14
C PHE A 102 2.63 -1.98 -12.73
N ILE A 103 3.64 -2.46 -12.00
CA ILE A 103 4.01 -1.96 -10.66
C ILE A 103 4.38 -0.49 -10.74
N ASP A 104 5.21 -0.08 -11.71
CA ASP A 104 5.62 1.31 -11.91
C ASP A 104 4.42 2.22 -12.13
N ARG A 105 3.39 1.76 -12.85
CA ARG A 105 2.16 2.54 -13.04
C ARG A 105 1.30 2.57 -11.77
N ALA A 106 1.06 1.42 -11.15
CA ALA A 106 0.17 1.32 -9.99
C ALA A 106 0.79 1.92 -8.73
N ALA A 107 2.02 1.51 -8.38
CA ALA A 107 2.72 2.06 -7.23
C ALA A 107 3.20 3.49 -7.46
N GLY A 108 3.58 3.84 -8.71
CA GLY A 108 3.91 5.20 -9.08
C GLY A 108 2.73 6.14 -8.97
N GLY A 109 1.55 5.74 -9.45
CA GLY A 109 0.31 6.52 -9.26
C GLY A 109 -0.08 6.66 -7.79
N PHE A 110 0.17 5.62 -6.99
CA PHE A 110 -0.02 5.70 -5.55
C PHE A 110 0.99 6.63 -4.87
N PHE A 111 2.27 6.61 -5.29
CA PHE A 111 3.26 7.58 -4.85
C PHE A 111 2.80 9.01 -5.15
N ASP A 112 2.41 9.28 -6.40
CA ASP A 112 1.96 10.59 -6.86
C ASP A 112 0.69 11.07 -6.11
N LEU A 113 -0.12 10.14 -5.59
CA LEU A 113 -1.27 10.44 -4.74
C LEU A 113 -0.87 10.89 -3.33
N LEU A 114 0.24 10.37 -2.80
CA LEU A 114 0.75 10.72 -1.47
C LEU A 114 1.61 11.99 -1.50
N ASP A 115 2.38 12.21 -2.57
CA ASP A 115 3.28 13.33 -2.82
C ASP A 115 2.45 14.58 -3.16
N LEU A 116 2.01 15.30 -2.11
CA LEU A 116 1.03 16.38 -2.26
C LEU A 116 1.63 17.64 -2.91
N ASP A 117 2.91 17.91 -2.70
CA ASP A 117 3.61 19.07 -3.26
C ASP A 117 4.37 18.76 -4.57
N ALA A 118 4.30 17.48 -5.01
CA ALA A 118 4.86 16.98 -6.26
C ALA A 118 6.39 17.23 -6.39
N ASP A 119 7.13 17.16 -5.27
CA ASP A 119 8.59 17.32 -5.27
C ASP A 119 9.35 16.03 -5.61
N GLY A 120 8.64 14.91 -5.78
CA GLY A 120 9.19 13.59 -6.10
C GLY A 120 9.73 12.82 -4.89
N VAL A 121 9.35 13.23 -3.67
CA VAL A 121 9.80 12.65 -2.42
C VAL A 121 8.63 12.52 -1.46
N LEU A 122 8.49 11.37 -0.78
CA LEU A 122 7.58 11.26 0.37
C LEU A 122 8.33 11.64 1.65
N GLU A 123 7.75 12.55 2.38
CA GLU A 123 8.23 12.97 3.68
C GLU A 123 7.39 12.33 4.81
N LEU A 124 7.81 12.54 6.04
CA LEU A 124 7.10 12.03 7.22
C LEU A 124 5.62 12.43 7.24
N ALA A 125 5.32 13.68 6.85
CA ALA A 125 3.96 14.20 6.86
C ALA A 125 3.03 13.45 5.89
N ASP A 126 3.53 13.04 4.72
CA ASP A 126 2.75 12.29 3.73
C ASP A 126 2.40 10.89 4.23
N LEU A 127 3.40 10.21 4.79
CA LEU A 127 3.21 8.87 5.36
C LEU A 127 2.28 8.89 6.58
N GLN A 128 2.42 9.88 7.45
CA GLN A 128 1.53 10.07 8.61
C GLN A 128 0.10 10.38 8.17
N ALA A 129 -0.09 11.19 7.14
CA ALA A 129 -1.41 11.51 6.63
C ALA A 129 -2.09 10.28 6.02
N PHE A 130 -1.33 9.43 5.32
CA PHE A 130 -1.86 8.17 4.78
C PHE A 130 -2.26 7.21 5.90
N ALA A 131 -1.41 6.97 6.88
CA ALA A 131 -1.73 6.11 8.02
C ALA A 131 -2.96 6.65 8.82
N SER A 132 -3.02 7.97 9.02
CA SER A 132 -4.17 8.62 9.68
C SER A 132 -5.48 8.48 8.89
N ALA A 133 -5.42 8.37 7.57
CA ALA A 133 -6.61 8.13 6.76
C ALA A 133 -7.27 6.78 7.10
N TYR A 134 -6.47 5.82 7.54
CA TYR A 134 -6.91 4.49 8.03
C TYR A 134 -7.06 4.42 9.56
N ASP A 135 -7.05 5.54 10.27
CA ASP A 135 -7.14 5.61 11.74
C ASP A 135 -5.96 4.96 12.50
N HIS A 136 -4.82 4.74 11.82
CA HIS A 136 -3.65 4.16 12.47
C HIS A 136 -2.84 5.18 13.28
N PRO A 137 -2.16 4.73 14.35
CA PRO A 137 -1.24 5.56 15.11
C PRO A 137 -0.02 5.96 14.27
N VAL A 138 0.46 7.20 14.44
CA VAL A 138 1.52 7.77 13.60
C VAL A 138 2.89 7.87 14.28
N GLN A 139 2.97 7.56 15.60
CA GLN A 139 4.15 7.79 16.42
C GLN A 139 5.38 6.99 15.98
N GLY A 140 5.18 5.81 15.42
CA GLY A 140 6.26 4.93 14.95
C GLY A 140 6.78 5.23 13.55
N ILE A 141 6.07 6.06 12.76
CA ILE A 141 6.36 6.22 11.32
C ILE A 141 7.71 6.90 11.09
N ALA A 142 8.10 7.86 11.90
CA ALA A 142 9.39 8.53 11.75
C ALA A 142 10.56 7.54 11.88
N ALA A 143 10.57 6.75 12.95
CA ALA A 143 11.61 5.75 13.17
C ALA A 143 11.62 4.67 12.08
N ASN A 144 10.45 4.28 11.60
CA ASN A 144 10.31 3.31 10.53
C ASN A 144 10.81 3.83 9.17
N LEU A 145 10.50 5.10 8.86
CA LEU A 145 11.02 5.77 7.65
C LEU A 145 12.54 5.82 7.68
N ASP A 146 13.14 6.25 8.79
CA ASP A 146 14.60 6.32 8.94
C ASP A 146 15.25 4.92 8.84
N ALA A 147 14.61 3.88 9.38
CA ALA A 147 15.08 2.50 9.27
C ALA A 147 15.05 2.01 7.81
N MET A 148 13.97 2.25 7.06
CA MET A 148 13.90 1.92 5.64
C MET A 148 14.99 2.62 4.83
N LEU A 149 15.18 3.92 5.06
CA LEU A 149 16.18 4.72 4.36
C LEU A 149 17.60 4.26 4.69
N ALA A 150 17.89 3.95 5.96
CA ALA A 150 19.17 3.44 6.39
C ALA A 150 19.53 2.09 5.72
N GLU A 151 18.58 1.16 5.61
CA GLU A 151 18.77 -0.11 4.90
C GLU A 151 18.98 0.05 3.41
N LEU A 152 18.47 1.14 2.81
CA LEU A 152 18.72 1.51 1.41
C LEU A 152 20.01 2.34 1.22
N GLY A 153 20.70 2.69 2.30
CA GLY A 153 21.88 3.58 2.25
C GLY A 153 21.55 5.02 1.87
N LEU A 154 20.33 5.48 2.17
CA LEU A 154 19.84 6.82 1.86
C LEU A 154 19.85 7.73 3.09
N PRO A 155 19.95 9.06 2.90
CA PRO A 155 19.79 10.03 3.99
C PRO A 155 18.42 9.93 4.66
N PRO A 156 18.31 10.21 5.97
CA PRO A 156 17.04 10.12 6.71
C PRO A 156 16.01 11.16 6.24
N GLY A 157 14.75 10.85 6.50
CA GLY A 157 13.62 11.79 6.42
C GLY A 157 12.98 11.95 5.04
N ARG A 158 13.62 11.51 3.94
CA ARG A 158 13.13 11.73 2.58
C ARG A 158 13.18 10.44 1.75
N LEU A 159 12.03 9.94 1.33
CA LEU A 159 11.88 8.72 0.53
C LEU A 159 11.64 9.07 -0.95
N PRO A 160 12.69 9.02 -1.81
CA PRO A 160 12.53 9.31 -3.23
C PRO A 160 11.67 8.26 -3.94
N ARG A 161 10.98 8.67 -5.01
CA ARG A 161 10.09 7.82 -5.80
C ARG A 161 10.74 6.49 -6.23
N ALA A 162 11.98 6.51 -6.71
CA ALA A 162 12.68 5.30 -7.12
C ALA A 162 12.91 4.31 -5.94
N ALA A 163 13.23 4.83 -4.75
CA ALA A 163 13.39 4.03 -3.55
C ALA A 163 12.06 3.44 -3.09
N PHE A 164 10.97 4.23 -3.13
CA PHE A 164 9.63 3.74 -2.85
C PHE A 164 9.23 2.58 -3.76
N LEU A 165 9.44 2.70 -5.08
CA LEU A 165 9.14 1.61 -6.03
C LEU A 165 9.96 0.34 -5.76
N THR A 166 11.23 0.50 -5.36
CA THR A 166 12.08 -0.62 -4.93
C THR A 166 11.50 -1.32 -3.69
N LEU A 167 11.11 -0.55 -2.67
CA LEU A 167 10.49 -1.10 -1.46
C LEU A 167 9.18 -1.82 -1.76
N VAL A 168 8.36 -1.27 -2.66
CA VAL A 168 7.12 -1.90 -3.10
C VAL A 168 7.40 -3.22 -3.83
N GLU A 169 8.33 -3.26 -4.79
CA GLU A 169 8.70 -4.51 -5.49
C GLU A 169 9.17 -5.58 -4.49
N GLN A 170 10.05 -5.22 -3.55
CA GLN A 170 10.52 -6.12 -2.50
C GLN A 170 9.39 -6.61 -1.60
N TYR A 171 8.49 -5.72 -1.18
CA TYR A 171 7.38 -6.07 -0.29
C TYR A 171 6.47 -7.14 -0.90
N TRP A 172 6.14 -6.97 -2.17
CA TRP A 172 5.16 -7.84 -2.85
C TRP A 172 5.76 -9.11 -3.45
N PHE A 173 7.05 -9.10 -3.84
CA PHE A 173 7.58 -10.17 -4.70
C PHE A 173 8.85 -10.84 -4.20
N ASP A 174 9.62 -10.22 -3.31
CA ASP A 174 10.86 -10.82 -2.83
C ASP A 174 10.57 -11.78 -1.66
N PRO A 175 10.85 -13.09 -1.79
CA PRO A 175 10.59 -14.07 -0.73
C PRO A 175 11.55 -13.98 0.46
N SER A 176 12.61 -13.17 0.38
CA SER A 176 13.59 -13.02 1.46
C SER A 176 12.96 -12.31 2.67
N PRO A 177 13.20 -12.81 3.91
CA PRO A 177 12.67 -12.19 5.12
C PRO A 177 13.34 -10.83 5.45
N ASP A 178 14.55 -10.59 4.96
CA ASP A 178 15.42 -9.49 5.43
C ASP A 178 15.54 -8.32 4.45
N VAL A 179 14.68 -8.24 3.43
CA VAL A 179 14.70 -7.11 2.49
C VAL A 179 14.17 -5.82 3.13
N PRO A 180 14.71 -4.64 2.77
CA PRO A 180 14.24 -3.34 3.27
C PRO A 180 12.72 -3.13 3.10
N GLY A 181 12.15 -3.61 1.99
CA GLY A 181 10.71 -3.54 1.72
C GLY A 181 9.82 -4.16 2.80
N ARG A 182 10.31 -5.10 3.61
CA ARG A 182 9.55 -5.68 4.73
C ARG A 182 9.05 -4.64 5.73
N LEU A 183 9.73 -3.49 5.81
CA LEU A 183 9.42 -2.40 6.74
C LEU A 183 8.23 -1.54 6.29
N LEU A 184 7.78 -1.66 5.04
CA LEU A 184 6.53 -1.00 4.65
C LEU A 184 5.41 -1.43 5.60
N PHE A 185 4.64 -0.46 6.11
CA PHE A 185 3.55 -0.64 7.08
C PHE A 185 3.98 -1.08 8.51
N ASP A 186 5.27 -1.11 8.83
CA ASP A 186 5.72 -1.46 10.20
C ASP A 186 5.50 -0.34 11.23
N GLY A 187 5.59 0.91 10.80
CA GLY A 187 5.56 2.08 11.69
C GLY A 187 4.22 2.37 12.37
N VAL A 188 3.17 1.60 12.09
CA VAL A 188 1.80 1.82 12.60
C VAL A 188 1.39 0.85 13.71
N GLY A 189 2.30 0.00 14.19
CA GLY A 189 2.07 -0.84 15.38
C GLY A 189 1.00 -1.93 15.21
N LEU A 190 0.81 -2.45 14.00
CA LEU A 190 -0.10 -3.56 13.74
C LEU A 190 0.44 -4.86 14.38
N THR A 191 -0.29 -5.38 15.34
CA THR A 191 0.03 -6.63 16.06
C THR A 191 -0.74 -7.81 15.48
#